data_7b6cf3499f9a9e0630e8bb82037e6659
#
_entry.id   7b6cf3499f9a9e0630e8bb82037e6659
#
_cell.length_a   1.000
_cell.length_b   1.000
_cell.length_c   1.000
_cell.angle_alpha   90.00
_cell.angle_beta   90.00
_cell.angle_gamma   90.00
#
_symmetry.space_group_name_H-M   'P 1'
#
loop_
_entity.id
_entity.type
_entity.pdbx_description
1 polymer ?
#
loop_
_entity_poly.entity_id
_entity_poly.type
_entity_poly.pdbx_seq_one_letter_code
_entity_poly.pdbx_strand_id
1 'polypeptide(L)'
;MMKKEPIKEIKGSNRACYTLVNSESHSPVVLSLPHSGTWLPAGMNRALLPTAVLANTDWFLPELYQFLPVAGFTTLINHVNRYVADPNRAVTYDPQHDYRSATVYQRNTFDHDLYAQPLTVPQIQARVRSYYWPYRQELTTLLNQKKALFGHAYLIDLHSFAQYPYYPNVKPKMVVLGNDHDRTSSKRFRLALADQFMTCGWTVEDNFPFRGGDITRYYGHQQGVTAIQIELRYDQYIAHRSFGEEVLTTYQSEVFKQAQQKLQFLTAFLGGLRCTSPL
;
A
#
# COMPACT_ATOMS: atom_id res chain seq x y z
N MET A 1 -15.52 28.33 -6.57
CA MET A 1 -16.13 27.11 -6.02
C MET A 1 -15.99 26.02 -7.06
N MET A 2 -14.89 25.26 -7.06
CA MET A 2 -14.68 24.17 -8.00
C MET A 2 -15.53 22.97 -7.55
N LYS A 3 -16.43 22.51 -8.43
CA LYS A 3 -17.22 21.31 -8.21
C LYS A 3 -16.28 20.10 -8.18
N LYS A 4 -16.29 19.36 -7.07
CA LYS A 4 -15.64 18.05 -6.97
C LYS A 4 -16.35 17.12 -7.97
N GLU A 5 -15.67 16.70 -9.04
CA GLU A 5 -16.13 15.55 -9.82
C GLU A 5 -15.98 14.30 -8.96
N PRO A 6 -17.01 13.46 -8.88
CA PRO A 6 -16.90 12.20 -8.17
C PRO A 6 -15.95 11.26 -8.94
N ILE A 7 -15.13 10.52 -8.20
CA ILE A 7 -14.29 9.42 -8.71
C ILE A 7 -15.19 8.54 -9.57
N LYS A 8 -14.86 8.35 -10.86
CA LYS A 8 -15.64 7.53 -11.78
C LYS A 8 -15.70 6.09 -11.26
N GLU A 9 -16.85 5.70 -10.72
CA GLU A 9 -17.16 4.29 -10.45
C GLU A 9 -17.19 3.51 -11.76
N ILE A 10 -16.32 2.51 -11.87
CA ILE A 10 -16.43 1.53 -12.95
C ILE A 10 -17.65 0.65 -12.63
N LYS A 11 -18.73 0.81 -13.40
CA LYS A 11 -19.95 0.01 -13.29
C LYS A 11 -19.68 -1.43 -13.74
N GLY A 12 -19.59 -2.33 -12.77
CA GLY A 12 -19.68 -3.78 -12.95
C GLY A 12 -20.35 -4.38 -11.72
N SER A 13 -21.19 -5.36 -11.88
CA SER A 13 -22.07 -5.96 -10.87
C SER A 13 -21.35 -6.88 -9.86
N ASN A 14 -20.27 -6.43 -9.28
CA ASN A 14 -19.61 -6.82 -8.05
C ASN A 14 -18.80 -5.60 -7.65
N ARG A 15 -18.78 -5.20 -6.36
CA ARG A 15 -17.93 -4.11 -5.91
C ARG A 15 -16.57 -4.26 -6.56
N ALA A 16 -16.14 -3.26 -7.33
CA ALA A 16 -14.83 -3.28 -7.95
C ALA A 16 -13.77 -3.52 -6.87
N CYS A 17 -12.86 -4.49 -7.08
CA CYS A 17 -11.82 -4.82 -6.10
C CYS A 17 -10.87 -3.65 -5.86
N TYR A 18 -10.80 -2.71 -6.80
CA TYR A 18 -9.94 -1.53 -6.73
C TYR A 18 -10.57 -0.33 -7.46
N THR A 19 -10.03 0.84 -7.19
CA THR A 19 -10.25 2.04 -8.02
C THR A 19 -8.95 2.39 -8.74
N LEU A 20 -9.07 2.70 -10.03
CA LEU A 20 -8.00 3.25 -10.86
C LEU A 20 -8.33 4.71 -11.20
N VAL A 21 -7.39 5.60 -10.87
CA VAL A 21 -7.49 7.03 -11.16
C VAL A 21 -6.37 7.42 -12.12
N ASN A 22 -6.69 8.28 -13.09
CA ASN A 22 -5.73 8.81 -14.08
C ASN A 22 -4.96 7.72 -14.86
N SER A 23 -5.65 6.70 -15.37
CA SER A 23 -5.03 5.67 -16.21
C SER A 23 -4.22 6.25 -17.37
N GLU A 24 -4.73 7.34 -17.99
CA GLU A 24 -4.15 8.02 -19.14
C GLU A 24 -3.14 9.13 -18.76
N SER A 25 -2.64 9.13 -17.54
CA SER A 25 -1.67 10.14 -17.08
C SER A 25 -0.40 10.15 -17.92
N HIS A 26 0.07 11.34 -18.30
CA HIS A 26 1.34 11.57 -18.99
C HIS A 26 2.55 11.62 -18.03
N SER A 27 2.49 10.90 -16.92
CA SER A 27 3.58 10.72 -15.96
C SER A 27 4.03 9.24 -15.98
N PRO A 28 5.34 8.94 -15.86
CA PRO A 28 5.84 7.57 -15.73
C PRO A 28 5.57 6.96 -14.35
N VAL A 29 4.95 7.71 -13.43
CA VAL A 29 4.72 7.30 -12.05
C VAL A 29 3.38 6.58 -11.90
N VAL A 30 3.42 5.44 -11.20
CA VAL A 30 2.25 4.67 -10.73
C VAL A 30 2.31 4.61 -9.22
N LEU A 31 1.23 5.01 -8.56
CA LEU A 31 1.03 4.89 -7.12
C LEU A 31 0.21 3.65 -6.82
N SER A 32 0.67 2.83 -5.88
CA SER A 32 0.00 1.61 -5.41
C SER A 32 -0.40 1.79 -3.94
N LEU A 33 -1.69 1.57 -3.61
CA LEU A 33 -2.23 1.55 -2.24
C LEU A 33 -2.87 0.19 -1.97
N PRO A 34 -2.08 -0.86 -1.67
CA PRO A 34 -2.59 -2.23 -1.65
C PRO A 34 -3.34 -2.59 -0.36
N HIS A 35 -3.11 -1.88 0.76
CA HIS A 35 -3.56 -2.29 2.09
C HIS A 35 -4.59 -1.37 2.76
N SER A 36 -5.08 -0.35 2.06
CA SER A 36 -6.07 0.59 2.61
C SER A 36 -7.51 0.07 2.55
N GLY A 37 -7.74 -1.05 1.85
CA GLY A 37 -9.05 -1.65 1.70
C GLY A 37 -9.59 -2.24 3.00
N THR A 38 -10.88 -1.99 3.26
CA THR A 38 -11.60 -2.51 4.45
C THR A 38 -12.73 -3.45 4.09
N TRP A 39 -13.03 -3.59 2.79
CA TRP A 39 -14.15 -4.42 2.35
C TRP A 39 -13.88 -5.90 2.52
N LEU A 40 -14.87 -6.60 3.07
CA LEU A 40 -14.89 -8.06 3.25
C LEU A 40 -16.03 -8.68 2.43
N PRO A 41 -15.79 -9.79 1.70
CA PRO A 41 -16.87 -10.57 1.11
C PRO A 41 -17.84 -11.06 2.18
N ALA A 42 -19.14 -11.06 1.90
CA ALA A 42 -20.16 -11.46 2.86
C ALA A 42 -19.94 -12.88 3.44
N GLY A 43 -19.43 -13.82 2.63
CA GLY A 43 -19.09 -15.16 3.08
C GLY A 43 -17.94 -15.18 4.09
N MET A 44 -16.91 -14.36 3.90
CA MET A 44 -15.80 -14.23 4.84
C MET A 44 -16.26 -13.61 6.15
N ASN A 45 -17.02 -12.51 6.08
CA ASN A 45 -17.49 -11.82 7.28
C ASN A 45 -18.30 -12.74 8.22
N ARG A 46 -19.09 -13.66 7.64
CA ARG A 46 -19.84 -14.67 8.42
C ARG A 46 -18.98 -15.81 8.96
N ALA A 47 -17.83 -16.05 8.34
CA ALA A 47 -16.95 -17.16 8.72
C ALA A 47 -15.90 -16.77 9.76
N LEU A 48 -15.67 -15.47 9.95
CA LEU A 48 -14.74 -14.96 10.97
C LEU A 48 -15.23 -15.29 12.37
N LEU A 49 -14.30 -15.63 13.25
CA LEU A 49 -14.59 -15.75 14.68
C LEU A 49 -15.05 -14.37 15.23
N PRO A 50 -15.95 -14.32 16.20
CA PRO A 50 -16.38 -13.09 16.85
C PRO A 50 -15.20 -12.30 17.48
N THR A 51 -14.14 -13.00 17.84
CA THR A 51 -12.89 -12.45 18.43
C THR A 51 -11.84 -12.08 17.39
N ALA A 52 -12.12 -12.29 16.10
CA ALA A 52 -11.15 -12.00 15.04
C ALA A 52 -10.86 -10.50 14.92
N VAL A 53 -9.59 -10.14 15.04
CA VAL A 53 -9.08 -8.78 14.83
C VAL A 53 -8.29 -8.75 13.53
N LEU A 54 -8.72 -7.90 12.59
CA LEU A 54 -8.08 -7.71 11.28
C LEU A 54 -7.09 -6.54 11.35
N ALA A 55 -5.96 -6.77 11.99
CA ALA A 55 -4.93 -5.78 12.24
C ALA A 55 -4.20 -5.31 10.96
N ASN A 56 -3.46 -4.21 11.07
CA ASN A 56 -2.57 -3.71 10.02
C ASN A 56 -3.27 -3.25 8.73
N THR A 57 -4.48 -2.70 8.84
CA THR A 57 -5.06 -1.90 7.76
C THR A 57 -4.32 -0.57 7.65
N ASP A 58 -3.88 -0.19 6.46
CA ASP A 58 -3.26 1.10 6.19
C ASP A 58 -4.35 2.17 6.08
N TRP A 59 -4.83 2.61 7.24
CA TRP A 59 -6.01 3.46 7.37
C TRP A 59 -5.87 4.80 6.64
N PHE A 60 -6.90 5.17 5.88
CA PHE A 60 -7.07 6.49 5.26
C PHE A 60 -5.94 6.95 4.32
N LEU A 61 -5.12 6.06 3.79
CA LEU A 61 -4.07 6.47 2.84
C LEU A 61 -4.63 7.06 1.55
N PRO A 62 -5.77 6.58 0.98
CA PRO A 62 -6.37 7.25 -0.18
C PRO A 62 -6.69 8.73 0.07
N GLU A 63 -7.20 9.05 1.27
CA GLU A 63 -7.52 10.41 1.68
C GLU A 63 -6.25 11.21 2.00
N LEU A 64 -5.26 10.58 2.64
CA LEU A 64 -3.99 11.20 3.00
C LEU A 64 -3.21 11.64 1.75
N TYR A 65 -3.15 10.80 0.74
CA TYR A 65 -2.43 11.03 -0.51
C TYR A 65 -3.32 11.56 -1.65
N GLN A 66 -4.57 11.97 -1.39
CA GLN A 66 -5.53 12.41 -2.42
C GLN A 66 -5.00 13.53 -3.33
N PHE A 67 -4.06 14.32 -2.85
CA PHE A 67 -3.45 15.40 -3.63
C PHE A 67 -2.61 14.89 -4.81
N LEU A 68 -2.11 13.64 -4.77
CA LEU A 68 -1.33 13.05 -5.86
C LEU A 68 -2.21 12.69 -7.07
N PRO A 69 -3.33 11.95 -6.96
CA PRO A 69 -4.23 11.80 -8.10
C PRO A 69 -4.86 13.12 -8.55
N VAL A 70 -5.08 14.10 -7.66
CA VAL A 70 -5.51 15.47 -8.06
C VAL A 70 -4.44 16.16 -8.91
N ALA A 71 -3.15 15.92 -8.63
CA ALA A 71 -2.03 16.40 -9.44
C ALA A 71 -1.81 15.62 -10.75
N GLY A 72 -2.63 14.60 -11.02
CA GLY A 72 -2.63 13.84 -12.28
C GLY A 72 -1.82 12.54 -12.27
N PHE A 73 -1.31 12.06 -11.13
CA PHE A 73 -0.60 10.78 -11.07
C PHE A 73 -1.54 9.58 -11.17
N THR A 74 -1.13 8.56 -11.93
CA THR A 74 -1.85 7.28 -11.99
C THR A 74 -1.85 6.62 -10.63
N THR A 75 -3.03 6.30 -10.09
CA THR A 75 -3.19 5.79 -8.73
C THR A 75 -4.09 4.56 -8.72
N LEU A 76 -3.60 3.44 -8.20
CA LEU A 76 -4.34 2.19 -8.03
C LEU A 76 -4.61 1.96 -6.53
N ILE A 77 -5.88 1.92 -6.15
CA ILE A 77 -6.34 1.84 -4.76
C ILE A 77 -7.10 0.52 -4.56
N ASN A 78 -6.59 -0.37 -3.72
CA ASN A 78 -7.28 -1.61 -3.36
C ASN A 78 -8.41 -1.33 -2.36
N HIS A 79 -9.59 -1.91 -2.58
CA HIS A 79 -10.74 -1.81 -1.67
C HIS A 79 -10.89 -3.04 -0.78
N VAL A 80 -10.27 -4.13 -1.18
CA VAL A 80 -10.38 -5.42 -0.49
C VAL A 80 -9.43 -5.43 0.71
N ASN A 81 -9.96 -5.83 1.87
CA ASN A 81 -9.12 -5.97 3.05
C ASN A 81 -8.02 -7.02 2.80
N ARG A 82 -6.79 -6.73 3.23
CA ARG A 82 -5.64 -7.62 3.03
C ARG A 82 -5.84 -9.04 3.59
N TYR A 83 -6.72 -9.20 4.58
CA TYR A 83 -7.07 -10.50 5.15
C TYR A 83 -7.93 -11.38 4.23
N VAL A 84 -8.52 -10.81 3.18
CA VAL A 84 -9.21 -11.59 2.15
C VAL A 84 -8.19 -12.25 1.22
N ALA A 85 -7.27 -11.47 0.68
CA ALA A 85 -6.11 -11.90 -0.10
C ALA A 85 -5.14 -10.71 -0.17
N ASP A 86 -3.91 -10.87 0.32
CA ASP A 86 -2.93 -9.78 0.39
C ASP A 86 -2.16 -9.65 -0.93
N PRO A 87 -2.37 -8.57 -1.71
CA PRO A 87 -1.68 -8.38 -2.98
C PRO A 87 -0.19 -8.09 -2.81
N ASN A 88 0.28 -7.77 -1.59
CA ASN A 88 1.68 -7.50 -1.28
C ASN A 88 2.42 -8.72 -0.68
N ARG A 89 1.99 -9.92 -1.06
CA ARG A 89 2.64 -11.20 -0.75
C ARG A 89 2.89 -11.99 -2.02
N ALA A 90 3.94 -12.79 -2.04
CA ALA A 90 4.11 -13.81 -3.06
C ALA A 90 2.95 -14.82 -2.97
N VAL A 91 2.44 -15.27 -4.13
CA VAL A 91 1.31 -16.20 -4.13
C VAL A 91 1.70 -17.54 -3.51
N THR A 92 0.92 -17.95 -2.51
CA THR A 92 0.94 -19.29 -1.96
C THR A 92 -0.50 -19.79 -1.73
N TYR A 93 -0.70 -21.08 -1.89
CA TYR A 93 -1.97 -21.76 -1.64
C TYR A 93 -1.90 -22.67 -0.39
N ASP A 94 -0.76 -22.65 0.28
CA ASP A 94 -0.56 -23.44 1.50
C ASP A 94 -1.34 -22.82 2.68
N PRO A 95 -2.31 -23.54 3.25
CA PRO A 95 -3.08 -23.06 4.39
C PRO A 95 -2.28 -22.96 5.71
N GLN A 96 -1.10 -23.57 5.77
CA GLN A 96 -0.23 -23.54 6.95
C GLN A 96 0.84 -22.45 6.89
N HIS A 97 0.82 -21.62 5.86
CA HIS A 97 1.78 -20.53 5.73
C HIS A 97 1.65 -19.51 6.87
N ASP A 98 2.79 -19.08 7.37
CA ASP A 98 2.90 -18.01 8.37
C ASP A 98 2.22 -16.71 7.88
N TYR A 99 1.62 -15.96 8.79
CA TYR A 99 1.03 -14.64 8.52
C TYR A 99 1.95 -13.74 7.69
N ARG A 100 3.28 -13.78 7.93
CA ARG A 100 4.24 -12.91 7.24
C ARG A 100 4.45 -13.25 5.76
N SER A 101 4.07 -14.45 5.35
CA SER A 101 4.28 -14.97 3.99
C SER A 101 3.00 -15.46 3.31
N ALA A 102 1.91 -15.69 4.05
CA ALA A 102 0.64 -16.14 3.51
C ALA A 102 0.00 -15.09 2.59
N THR A 103 -0.55 -15.52 1.45
CA THR A 103 -1.38 -14.66 0.58
C THR A 103 -2.80 -14.52 1.15
N VAL A 104 -3.32 -15.56 1.80
CA VAL A 104 -4.62 -15.58 2.48
C VAL A 104 -4.39 -16.00 3.92
N TYR A 105 -4.73 -15.13 4.85
CA TYR A 105 -4.40 -15.34 6.25
C TYR A 105 -5.37 -16.29 6.97
N GLN A 106 -4.82 -17.20 7.76
CA GLN A 106 -5.54 -18.05 8.71
C GLN A 106 -5.51 -17.48 10.12
N ARG A 107 -4.45 -16.71 10.42
CA ARG A 107 -4.18 -16.04 11.68
C ARG A 107 -3.87 -14.57 11.46
N ASN A 108 -4.04 -13.77 12.48
CA ASN A 108 -3.63 -12.37 12.45
C ASN A 108 -2.15 -12.21 12.87
N THR A 109 -1.69 -10.96 12.88
CA THR A 109 -0.30 -10.61 13.27
C THR A 109 0.06 -10.94 14.73
N PHE A 110 -0.94 -11.23 15.57
CA PHE A 110 -0.79 -11.64 16.97
C PHE A 110 -0.88 -13.15 17.17
N ASP A 111 -0.85 -13.91 16.07
CA ASP A 111 -0.99 -15.36 16.04
C ASP A 111 -2.36 -15.88 16.58
N HIS A 112 -3.40 -15.06 16.50
CA HIS A 112 -4.76 -15.47 16.83
C HIS A 112 -5.47 -16.00 15.60
N ASP A 113 -6.18 -17.12 15.76
CA ASP A 113 -6.98 -17.72 14.70
C ASP A 113 -8.10 -16.78 14.23
N LEU A 114 -8.32 -16.73 12.93
CA LEU A 114 -9.40 -15.95 12.31
C LEU A 114 -10.66 -16.78 12.09
N TYR A 115 -10.55 -18.08 11.99
CA TYR A 115 -11.62 -19.02 11.66
C TYR A 115 -11.66 -20.17 12.65
N ALA A 116 -12.86 -20.70 12.92
CA ALA A 116 -13.05 -21.91 13.75
C ALA A 116 -12.46 -23.16 13.10
N GLN A 117 -12.38 -23.19 11.77
CA GLN A 117 -11.74 -24.24 10.99
C GLN A 117 -10.83 -23.60 9.95
N PRO A 118 -9.63 -24.15 9.70
CA PRO A 118 -8.74 -23.64 8.67
C PRO A 118 -9.41 -23.62 7.29
N LEU A 119 -9.08 -22.60 6.50
CA LEU A 119 -9.52 -22.53 5.10
C LEU A 119 -8.87 -23.66 4.30
N THR A 120 -9.65 -24.27 3.44
CA THR A 120 -9.16 -25.30 2.50
C THR A 120 -8.41 -24.66 1.32
N VAL A 121 -7.55 -25.46 0.66
CA VAL A 121 -6.83 -25.01 -0.56
C VAL A 121 -7.79 -24.45 -1.63
N PRO A 122 -8.93 -25.09 -1.96
CA PRO A 122 -9.89 -24.53 -2.92
C PRO A 122 -10.45 -23.15 -2.51
N GLN A 123 -10.69 -22.92 -1.21
CA GLN A 123 -11.15 -21.61 -0.71
C GLN A 123 -10.07 -20.56 -0.85
N ILE A 124 -8.82 -20.90 -0.54
CA ILE A 124 -7.66 -20.00 -0.74
C ILE A 124 -7.50 -19.65 -2.23
N GLN A 125 -7.54 -20.65 -3.12
CA GLN A 125 -7.46 -20.48 -4.56
C GLN A 125 -8.57 -19.57 -5.10
N ALA A 126 -9.80 -19.74 -4.61
CA ALA A 126 -10.93 -18.90 -5.00
C ALA A 126 -10.71 -17.44 -4.61
N ARG A 127 -10.21 -17.17 -3.38
CA ARG A 127 -9.89 -15.80 -2.94
C ARG A 127 -8.75 -15.17 -3.75
N VAL A 128 -7.67 -15.92 -3.97
CA VAL A 128 -6.53 -15.44 -4.78
C VAL A 128 -6.99 -15.08 -6.19
N ARG A 129 -7.81 -15.93 -6.84
CA ARG A 129 -8.32 -15.66 -8.18
C ARG A 129 -9.22 -14.43 -8.23
N SER A 130 -10.09 -14.24 -7.22
CA SER A 130 -11.10 -13.19 -7.24
C SER A 130 -10.62 -11.84 -6.70
N TYR A 131 -9.58 -11.80 -5.86
CA TYR A 131 -9.22 -10.58 -5.13
C TYR A 131 -7.74 -10.20 -5.21
N TYR A 132 -6.83 -11.18 -5.35
CA TYR A 132 -5.40 -10.92 -5.50
C TYR A 132 -5.05 -10.58 -6.96
N TRP A 133 -5.41 -11.47 -7.90
CA TRP A 133 -5.03 -11.32 -9.29
C TRP A 133 -5.58 -10.07 -9.97
N PRO A 134 -6.82 -9.62 -9.73
CA PRO A 134 -7.31 -8.40 -10.36
C PRO A 134 -6.43 -7.18 -10.08
N TYR A 135 -6.00 -6.98 -8.83
CA TYR A 135 -5.11 -5.88 -8.45
C TYR A 135 -3.72 -6.02 -9.10
N ARG A 136 -3.12 -7.21 -9.02
CA ARG A 136 -1.77 -7.48 -9.55
C ARG A 136 -1.72 -7.38 -11.07
N GLN A 137 -2.74 -7.84 -11.77
CA GLN A 137 -2.84 -7.74 -13.22
C GLN A 137 -2.98 -6.29 -13.68
N GLU A 138 -3.81 -5.50 -13.00
CA GLU A 138 -3.94 -4.08 -13.29
C GLU A 138 -2.62 -3.34 -13.08
N LEU A 139 -1.96 -3.56 -11.95
CA LEU A 139 -0.65 -2.95 -11.67
C LEU A 139 0.39 -3.32 -12.74
N THR A 140 0.41 -4.59 -13.19
CA THR A 140 1.29 -5.06 -14.28
C THR A 140 0.97 -4.32 -15.58
N THR A 141 -0.32 -4.18 -15.92
CA THR A 141 -0.77 -3.47 -17.11
C THR A 141 -0.31 -2.01 -17.09
N LEU A 142 -0.53 -1.31 -15.99
CA LEU A 142 -0.13 0.08 -15.82
C LEU A 142 1.39 0.27 -15.97
N LEU A 143 2.19 -0.55 -15.29
CA LEU A 143 3.66 -0.45 -15.37
C LEU A 143 4.16 -0.73 -16.80
N ASN A 144 3.57 -1.71 -17.50
CA ASN A 144 3.93 -2.00 -18.90
C ASN A 144 3.53 -0.85 -19.84
N GLN A 145 2.37 -0.24 -19.64
CA GLN A 145 1.95 0.96 -20.39
C GLN A 145 2.93 2.12 -20.17
N LYS A 146 3.32 2.39 -18.91
CA LYS A 146 4.29 3.44 -18.60
C LYS A 146 5.66 3.15 -19.23
N LYS A 147 6.15 1.90 -19.16
CA LYS A 147 7.38 1.51 -19.86
C LYS A 147 7.29 1.70 -21.37
N ALA A 148 6.16 1.36 -21.98
CA ALA A 148 5.98 1.53 -23.42
C ALA A 148 5.95 3.00 -23.85
N LEU A 149 5.32 3.87 -23.03
CA LEU A 149 5.20 5.29 -23.35
C LEU A 149 6.45 6.11 -23.02
N PHE A 150 7.14 5.74 -21.95
CA PHE A 150 8.21 6.57 -21.37
C PHE A 150 9.58 5.88 -21.34
N GLY A 151 9.68 4.63 -21.79
CA GLY A 151 10.90 3.81 -21.68
C GLY A 151 11.18 3.32 -20.25
N HIS A 152 10.52 3.87 -19.24
CA HIS A 152 10.70 3.56 -17.83
C HIS A 152 9.41 3.80 -17.02
N ALA A 153 9.23 3.07 -15.92
CA ALA A 153 8.14 3.28 -14.97
C ALA A 153 8.67 3.43 -13.54
N TYR A 154 8.04 4.31 -12.76
CA TYR A 154 8.29 4.45 -11.33
C TYR A 154 7.09 3.94 -10.55
N LEU A 155 7.32 2.97 -9.67
CA LEU A 155 6.31 2.43 -8.76
C LEU A 155 6.57 2.96 -7.35
N ILE A 156 5.63 3.73 -6.83
CA ILE A 156 5.64 4.18 -5.44
C ILE A 156 4.56 3.41 -4.69
N ASP A 157 5.00 2.50 -3.83
CA ASP A 157 4.13 1.61 -3.05
C ASP A 157 3.87 2.23 -1.68
N LEU A 158 2.65 2.74 -1.46
CA LEU A 158 2.29 3.57 -0.30
C LEU A 158 1.67 2.72 0.79
N HIS A 159 2.31 2.74 1.95
CA HIS A 159 1.93 1.97 3.13
C HIS A 159 1.97 2.79 4.41
N SER A 160 1.50 2.16 5.47
CA SER A 160 1.65 2.68 6.82
C SER A 160 1.72 1.56 7.85
N PHE A 161 2.29 1.85 9.00
CA PHE A 161 2.52 0.85 10.04
C PHE A 161 2.23 1.35 11.45
N ALA A 162 1.80 0.43 12.31
CA ALA A 162 1.66 0.68 13.74
C ALA A 162 3.02 0.63 14.45
N GLN A 163 3.15 1.39 15.53
CA GLN A 163 4.25 1.18 16.47
C GLN A 163 3.92 -0.05 17.32
N TYR A 164 4.62 -1.16 17.08
CA TYR A 164 4.41 -2.39 17.83
C TYR A 164 5.04 -2.32 19.23
N PRO A 165 4.34 -2.77 20.27
CA PRO A 165 4.88 -2.79 21.65
C PRO A 165 6.04 -3.78 21.84
N TYR A 166 6.28 -4.69 20.89
CA TYR A 166 7.34 -5.71 20.95
C TYR A 166 8.76 -5.20 20.71
N TYR A 167 8.91 -3.92 20.38
CA TYR A 167 10.23 -3.27 20.28
C TYR A 167 10.34 -2.15 21.32
N PRO A 168 10.29 -2.47 22.64
CA PRO A 168 10.18 -1.46 23.70
C PRO A 168 11.38 -0.50 23.75
N ASN A 169 12.54 -0.92 23.22
CA ASN A 169 13.78 -0.14 23.27
C ASN A 169 14.14 0.55 21.93
N VAL A 170 13.35 0.34 20.87
CA VAL A 170 13.61 0.95 19.56
C VAL A 170 12.33 1.55 19.02
N LYS A 171 12.17 2.86 19.17
CA LYS A 171 11.07 3.58 18.50
C LYS A 171 11.40 3.63 17.00
N PRO A 172 10.61 2.96 16.12
CA PRO A 172 10.81 3.05 14.68
C PRO A 172 10.80 4.51 14.23
N LYS A 173 11.58 4.84 13.21
CA LYS A 173 11.53 6.17 12.59
C LYS A 173 10.12 6.47 12.08
N MET A 174 9.82 7.73 11.80
CA MET A 174 8.50 8.18 11.35
C MET A 174 8.16 7.68 9.95
N VAL A 175 9.19 7.55 9.10
CA VAL A 175 9.10 7.06 7.73
C VAL A 175 10.12 5.95 7.54
N VAL A 176 9.73 4.87 6.86
CA VAL A 176 10.66 3.83 6.38
C VAL A 176 10.60 3.77 4.87
N LEU A 177 11.76 3.83 4.22
CA LEU A 177 11.92 3.68 2.79
C LEU A 177 12.47 2.28 2.48
N GLY A 178 11.62 1.43 1.87
CA GLY A 178 11.97 0.07 1.49
C GLY A 178 12.27 -0.05 0.00
N ASN A 179 13.50 -0.40 -0.36
CA ASN A 179 13.92 -0.61 -1.75
C ASN A 179 14.82 -1.84 -1.93
N ASP A 180 14.62 -2.83 -1.07
CA ASP A 180 15.36 -4.09 -1.05
C ASP A 180 16.89 -3.87 -1.06
N HIS A 181 17.37 -2.95 -0.22
CA HIS A 181 18.80 -2.59 -0.10
C HIS A 181 19.40 -2.11 -1.44
N ASP A 182 18.75 -1.12 -2.03
CA ASP A 182 19.13 -0.46 -3.28
C ASP A 182 19.05 -1.36 -4.53
N ARG A 183 18.25 -2.47 -4.47
CA ARG A 183 18.05 -3.39 -5.59
C ARG A 183 16.84 -3.07 -6.46
N THR A 184 15.81 -2.39 -5.91
CA THR A 184 14.58 -2.04 -6.64
C THR A 184 14.52 -0.58 -7.05
N SER A 185 15.35 0.26 -6.45
CA SER A 185 15.64 1.63 -6.87
C SER A 185 17.09 1.97 -6.53
N SER A 186 17.67 2.97 -7.19
CA SER A 186 19.04 3.37 -6.90
C SER A 186 19.17 3.99 -5.50
N LYS A 187 20.36 3.85 -4.90
CA LYS A 187 20.71 4.55 -3.67
C LYS A 187 20.49 6.08 -3.78
N ARG A 188 20.84 6.66 -4.93
CA ARG A 188 20.67 8.10 -5.20
C ARG A 188 19.19 8.49 -5.12
N PHE A 189 18.29 7.70 -5.74
CA PHE A 189 16.85 7.95 -5.70
C PHE A 189 16.31 7.87 -4.26
N ARG A 190 16.67 6.82 -3.52
CA ARG A 190 16.26 6.63 -2.12
C ARG A 190 16.75 7.77 -1.23
N LEU A 191 18.02 8.16 -1.34
CA LEU A 191 18.59 9.26 -0.54
C LEU A 191 17.94 10.60 -0.87
N ALA A 192 17.68 10.90 -2.16
CA ALA A 192 16.98 12.10 -2.56
C ALA A 192 15.55 12.17 -1.98
N LEU A 193 14.84 11.06 -1.96
CA LEU A 193 13.51 10.98 -1.32
C LEU A 193 13.59 11.11 0.21
N ALA A 194 14.56 10.47 0.85
CA ALA A 194 14.81 10.57 2.29
C ALA A 194 15.08 12.03 2.71
N ASP A 195 15.91 12.75 1.95
CA ASP A 195 16.24 14.15 2.19
C ASP A 195 14.98 15.04 2.17
N GLN A 196 14.07 14.82 1.23
CA GLN A 196 12.80 15.55 1.18
C GLN A 196 11.93 15.29 2.43
N PHE A 197 11.84 14.05 2.90
CA PHE A 197 11.14 13.74 4.14
C PHE A 197 11.80 14.43 5.35
N MET A 198 13.13 14.37 5.44
CA MET A 198 13.88 15.01 6.54
C MET A 198 13.73 16.54 6.53
N THR A 199 13.72 17.17 5.35
CA THR A 199 13.47 18.62 5.19
C THR A 199 12.08 19.00 5.71
N CYS A 200 11.08 18.11 5.60
CA CYS A 200 9.74 18.31 6.17
C CYS A 200 9.65 17.94 7.67
N GLY A 201 10.77 17.63 8.32
CA GLY A 201 10.87 17.38 9.77
C GLY A 201 10.52 15.96 10.16
N TRP A 202 10.59 14.98 9.25
CA TRP A 202 10.40 13.58 9.56
C TRP A 202 11.73 12.84 9.70
N THR A 203 11.77 11.87 10.61
CA THR A 203 12.91 10.95 10.73
C THR A 203 12.71 9.78 9.77
N VAL A 204 13.76 9.42 9.03
CA VAL A 204 13.72 8.37 8.01
C VAL A 204 14.63 7.21 8.40
N GLU A 205 14.20 5.99 8.12
CA GLU A 205 14.98 4.75 8.20
C GLU A 205 14.95 4.05 6.84
N ASP A 206 16.03 3.34 6.53
CA ASP A 206 16.18 2.65 5.25
C ASP A 206 16.08 1.15 5.46
N ASN A 207 15.11 0.51 4.77
CA ASN A 207 14.97 -0.95 4.71
C ASN A 207 14.79 -1.68 6.05
N PHE A 208 14.57 -0.98 7.16
CA PHE A 208 14.32 -1.59 8.47
C PHE A 208 13.17 -0.89 9.18
N PRO A 209 12.18 -1.63 9.72
CA PRO A 209 12.01 -3.08 9.62
C PRO A 209 11.44 -3.54 8.26
N PHE A 210 11.10 -2.62 7.35
CA PHE A 210 10.44 -2.91 6.07
C PHE A 210 11.37 -2.63 4.89
N ARG A 211 11.91 -3.71 4.29
CA ARG A 211 12.81 -3.59 3.13
C ARG A 211 12.09 -3.48 1.77
N GLY A 212 10.78 -3.42 1.78
CA GLY A 212 9.92 -3.54 0.59
C GLY A 212 9.16 -4.86 0.58
N GLY A 213 7.85 -4.79 0.37
CA GLY A 213 6.95 -5.95 0.22
C GLY A 213 7.14 -6.67 -1.11
N ASP A 214 6.25 -7.61 -1.40
CA ASP A 214 6.33 -8.38 -2.66
C ASP A 214 6.07 -7.48 -3.89
N ILE A 215 5.16 -6.53 -3.81
CA ILE A 215 4.91 -5.57 -4.91
C ILE A 215 6.21 -4.83 -5.26
N THR A 216 6.83 -4.19 -4.30
CA THR A 216 8.05 -3.43 -4.51
C THR A 216 9.17 -4.30 -5.08
N ARG A 217 9.40 -5.49 -4.52
CA ARG A 217 10.46 -6.38 -4.96
C ARG A 217 10.18 -7.02 -6.31
N TYR A 218 8.98 -7.56 -6.51
CA TYR A 218 8.61 -8.25 -7.74
C TYR A 218 8.69 -7.33 -8.96
N TYR A 219 8.14 -6.11 -8.85
CA TYR A 219 8.17 -5.18 -9.98
C TYR A 219 9.49 -4.43 -10.10
N GLY A 220 10.13 -4.07 -8.99
CA GLY A 220 11.38 -3.32 -9.00
C GLY A 220 12.59 -4.14 -9.50
N HIS A 221 12.51 -5.47 -9.52
CA HIS A 221 13.52 -6.32 -10.16
C HIS A 221 13.29 -6.47 -11.68
N GLN A 222 12.19 -5.94 -12.23
CA GLN A 222 11.95 -5.97 -13.66
C GLN A 222 12.69 -4.85 -14.37
N GLN A 223 13.23 -5.13 -15.54
CA GLN A 223 13.88 -4.13 -16.38
C GLN A 223 12.93 -2.96 -16.71
N GLY A 224 13.42 -1.73 -16.56
CA GLY A 224 12.66 -0.52 -16.83
C GLY A 224 11.66 -0.16 -15.73
N VAL A 225 11.79 -0.70 -14.53
CA VAL A 225 10.99 -0.29 -13.37
C VAL A 225 11.90 0.13 -12.21
N THR A 226 11.65 1.31 -11.66
CA THR A 226 12.19 1.74 -10.36
C THR A 226 11.06 1.65 -9.34
N ALA A 227 11.24 0.89 -8.27
CA ALA A 227 10.22 0.72 -7.23
C ALA A 227 10.75 1.07 -5.84
N ILE A 228 9.92 1.76 -5.06
CA ILE A 228 10.19 2.04 -3.64
C ILE A 228 8.91 1.97 -2.84
N GLN A 229 8.99 1.37 -1.65
CA GLN A 229 7.93 1.38 -0.65
C GLN A 229 8.14 2.56 0.31
N ILE A 230 7.06 3.28 0.59
CA ILE A 230 7.02 4.33 1.61
C ILE A 230 6.10 3.86 2.71
N GLU A 231 6.65 3.68 3.91
CA GLU A 231 5.92 3.31 5.11
C GLU A 231 5.84 4.52 6.04
N LEU A 232 4.63 5.01 6.29
CA LEU A 232 4.39 6.10 7.22
C LEU A 232 3.87 5.55 8.55
N ARG A 233 4.53 5.87 9.67
CA ARG A 233 4.07 5.42 10.98
C ARG A 233 2.74 6.07 11.35
N TYR A 234 1.79 5.30 11.89
CA TYR A 234 0.40 5.73 12.14
C TYR A 234 0.27 7.00 12.96
N ASP A 235 1.09 7.17 14.01
CA ASP A 235 1.04 8.35 14.89
C ASP A 235 1.43 9.66 14.19
N GLN A 236 1.90 9.58 12.94
CA GLN A 236 2.21 10.76 12.14
C GLN A 236 0.96 11.36 11.47
N TYR A 237 -0.13 10.58 11.33
CA TYR A 237 -1.35 11.05 10.66
C TYR A 237 -2.66 10.57 11.32
N ILE A 238 -2.59 9.66 12.30
CA ILE A 238 -3.75 9.18 13.07
C ILE A 238 -3.60 9.66 14.53
N ALA A 239 -4.56 10.49 14.98
CA ALA A 239 -4.60 10.94 16.36
C ALA A 239 -5.18 9.87 17.27
N HIS A 240 -4.64 9.77 18.49
CA HIS A 240 -5.20 9.00 19.61
C HIS A 240 -5.49 7.52 19.32
N ARG A 241 -4.71 6.90 18.42
CA ARG A 241 -4.87 5.48 18.16
C ARG A 241 -4.29 4.64 19.31
N SER A 242 -5.11 3.76 19.86
CA SER A 242 -4.68 2.68 20.73
C SER A 242 -4.26 1.48 19.88
N PHE A 243 -3.14 0.84 20.21
CA PHE A 243 -2.73 -0.38 19.54
C PHE A 243 -3.77 -1.48 19.75
N GLY A 244 -4.23 -2.13 18.68
CA GLY A 244 -5.33 -3.11 18.70
C GLY A 244 -6.71 -2.53 18.40
N GLU A 245 -6.83 -1.22 18.25
CA GLU A 245 -8.02 -0.55 17.78
C GLU A 245 -8.06 -0.64 16.24
N GLU A 246 -8.83 -1.61 15.71
CA GLU A 246 -8.71 -1.99 14.30
C GLU A 246 -9.89 -1.49 13.44
N VAL A 247 -10.82 -0.72 14.00
CA VAL A 247 -11.87 -0.04 13.27
C VAL A 247 -11.79 1.45 13.53
N LEU A 248 -11.25 2.19 12.57
CA LEU A 248 -11.19 3.65 12.62
C LEU A 248 -12.29 4.22 11.72
N THR A 249 -13.08 5.13 12.26
CA THR A 249 -14.25 5.69 11.57
C THR A 249 -14.01 7.10 11.03
N THR A 250 -12.95 7.77 11.45
CA THR A 250 -12.64 9.14 11.03
C THR A 250 -11.15 9.42 10.95
N TYR A 251 -10.77 10.23 9.98
CA TYR A 251 -9.41 10.79 9.81
C TYR A 251 -9.38 12.33 10.00
N GLN A 252 -10.51 12.94 10.27
CA GLN A 252 -10.63 14.40 10.38
C GLN A 252 -10.00 14.89 11.68
N SER A 253 -8.69 15.02 11.71
CA SER A 253 -7.90 15.52 12.83
C SER A 253 -6.88 16.55 12.35
N GLU A 254 -6.37 17.35 13.29
CA GLU A 254 -5.30 18.31 12.98
C GLU A 254 -3.99 17.59 12.59
N VAL A 255 -3.69 16.47 13.23
CA VAL A 255 -2.52 15.63 12.89
C VAL A 255 -2.59 15.14 11.46
N PHE A 256 -3.78 14.71 11.00
CA PHE A 256 -3.98 14.27 9.62
C PHE A 256 -3.74 15.41 8.60
N LYS A 257 -4.29 16.59 8.87
CA LYS A 257 -4.11 17.76 8.00
C LYS A 257 -2.65 18.17 7.91
N GLN A 258 -1.95 18.22 9.04
CA GLN A 258 -0.53 18.54 9.10
C GLN A 258 0.32 17.51 8.33
N ALA A 259 0.02 16.21 8.47
CA ALA A 259 0.69 15.18 7.70
C ALA A 259 0.46 15.35 6.20
N GLN A 260 -0.79 15.60 5.79
CA GLN A 260 -1.13 15.85 4.39
C GLN A 260 -0.40 17.07 3.82
N GLN A 261 -0.31 18.16 4.58
CA GLN A 261 0.46 19.36 4.18
C GLN A 261 1.94 19.06 4.02
N LYS A 262 2.55 18.35 4.98
CA LYS A 262 3.96 17.96 4.91
C LYS A 262 4.26 17.05 3.72
N LEU A 263 3.33 16.19 3.31
CA LEU A 263 3.48 15.26 2.19
C LEU A 263 3.39 15.93 0.81
N GLN A 264 2.94 17.19 0.73
CA GLN A 264 2.76 17.90 -0.55
C GLN A 264 4.03 17.96 -1.42
N PHE A 265 5.23 17.91 -0.82
CA PHE A 265 6.48 17.86 -1.56
C PHE A 265 6.54 16.70 -2.57
N LEU A 266 5.83 15.60 -2.30
CA LEU A 266 5.77 14.45 -3.21
C LEU A 266 5.26 14.85 -4.59
N THR A 267 4.36 15.82 -4.69
CA THR A 267 3.88 16.31 -5.99
C THR A 267 5.03 16.85 -6.86
N ALA A 268 5.88 17.69 -6.29
CA ALA A 268 7.03 18.25 -7.02
C ALA A 268 8.12 17.18 -7.26
N PHE A 269 8.42 16.37 -6.24
CA PHE A 269 9.43 15.31 -6.35
C PHE A 269 9.07 14.30 -7.44
N LEU A 270 7.85 13.76 -7.41
CA LEU A 270 7.38 12.79 -8.40
C LEU A 270 7.17 13.42 -9.78
N GLY A 271 6.72 14.67 -9.83
CA GLY A 271 6.59 15.43 -11.08
C GLY A 271 7.93 15.75 -11.77
N GLY A 272 9.03 15.71 -11.01
CA GLY A 272 10.39 15.84 -11.54
C GLY A 272 10.93 14.53 -12.17
N LEU A 273 10.30 13.40 -11.93
CA LEU A 273 10.70 12.11 -12.52
C LEU A 273 10.31 12.07 -13.99
N ARG A 274 11.29 12.18 -14.87
CA ARG A 274 11.11 12.17 -16.33
C ARG A 274 11.81 10.95 -16.95
N CYS A 275 11.57 10.73 -18.23
CA CYS A 275 12.10 9.65 -19.07
C CYS A 275 13.62 9.69 -19.33
N THR A 276 14.38 10.40 -18.57
CA THR A 276 15.85 10.40 -18.67
C THR A 276 16.39 9.42 -17.65
N SER A 277 17.32 8.55 -18.07
CA SER A 277 18.03 7.49 -17.31
C SER A 277 17.75 7.48 -15.79
N PRO A 278 17.44 6.31 -15.20
CA PRO A 278 17.09 6.25 -13.77
C PRO A 278 18.13 7.02 -12.94
N LEU A 279 17.65 7.93 -12.09
CA LEU A 279 18.47 8.68 -11.14
C LEU A 279 19.27 7.76 -10.23
#